data_30b346bc7c313dd44fabdcbaec4aeaf6
#
_entry.id   30b346bc7c313dd44fabdcbaec4aeaf6
#
_cell.length_a   1.000
_cell.length_b   1.000
_cell.length_c   1.000
_cell.angle_alpha   90.00
_cell.angle_beta   90.00
_cell.angle_gamma   90.00
#
_symmetry.space_group_name_H-M   'P 1'
#
loop_
_entity.id
_entity.type
_entity.pdbx_description
1 polymer ?
#
loop_
_entity_poly.entity_id
_entity_poly.type
_entity_poly.pdbx_seq_one_letter_code
_entity_poly.pdbx_strand_id
1 'polypeptide(L)'
;MKKQLFYLLLATGVLSACGPAAPQLGKDSVEDVIGAMTLEEKAHLVIGTGMVGTSGDSTVIGTTKKLVPGAAGTTYPIPRLGIPAIVLADGPAGLRIDPIREGDSATYYCTHFPIGTLLASTWNQDLVEEVGKSIGNEVLEYGADVLLAPALNIHRNPLCGRNFEYYSEDPLVSGKIAAAYVRGIQSNGVGTSIKHFAVNNQETNRNANDARITPRALREIYLKGFEIAVKESAPWTVMSSYNHINGTYASENTDLLSTLLRDEWNFEGMVVTDWFGGKDAVAQMIAGNDMLQPGRANQYDMIIEGVKSGKLDESILNRNVKRVLELILQTPHFKEYKYSNKPDLKAHAAVTRQSATEGMVLLKNNNETLPFERKVRNIALFGCTSYDFIAGGTGSGNVNRAYTVSLLDGLKNAGYQIDEALKADYEQYIEAENKKNTLDSSQPFSRFMPVPRPTELIPTTKVLSEQVAKADVALVTLGRTSGEFVDRNVSDFELSEEELQLLKSVSQAFHAAGKKVVVVLNIGGVIETASWKKLPDAILLAWQAGQEGGNSVTDVLSGKVSPSGKLTMTFPNKLMDVASSTNFPMDARANTDVRNKEDKRSSVKNVDYTDYEEDIFVGYRYFASLTAYFINI
;
A
#
# COMPACT_ATOMS: atom_id res chain seq x y z
N MET A 1 -48.68 44.80 71.86
CA MET A 1 -47.21 44.81 71.80
C MET A 1 -46.78 43.74 70.83
N LYS A 2 -46.54 44.12 69.56
CA LYS A 2 -46.03 43.17 68.49
C LYS A 2 -44.63 43.65 68.11
N LYS A 3 -43.61 42.81 68.32
CA LYS A 3 -42.25 43.06 67.89
C LYS A 3 -42.15 42.61 66.41
N GLN A 4 -41.82 43.55 65.54
CA GLN A 4 -41.42 43.24 64.15
C GLN A 4 -39.91 42.96 64.13
N LEU A 5 -39.54 41.77 63.61
CA LEU A 5 -38.17 41.35 63.39
C LEU A 5 -37.83 41.66 61.93
N PHE A 6 -36.86 42.54 61.67
CA PHE A 6 -36.33 42.83 60.34
C PHE A 6 -35.25 41.85 60.04
N TYR A 7 -35.45 41.00 58.99
CA TYR A 7 -34.40 40.15 58.39
C TYR A 7 -33.71 40.99 57.31
N LEU A 8 -32.44 41.27 57.53
CA LEU A 8 -31.53 41.81 56.51
C LEU A 8 -30.98 40.67 55.70
N LEU A 9 -31.45 40.47 54.45
CA LEU A 9 -30.85 39.54 53.50
C LEU A 9 -29.58 40.15 52.90
N LEU A 10 -28.41 39.70 53.35
CA LEU A 10 -27.14 39.90 52.61
C LEU A 10 -27.13 39.06 51.36
N ALA A 11 -27.36 39.65 50.20
CA ALA A 11 -27.09 39.04 48.90
C ALA A 11 -25.57 39.07 48.61
N THR A 12 -24.86 38.02 48.94
CA THR A 12 -23.48 37.81 48.45
C THR A 12 -23.54 37.47 46.97
N GLY A 13 -23.37 38.48 46.13
CA GLY A 13 -23.13 38.29 44.70
C GLY A 13 -21.80 37.57 44.52
N VAL A 14 -21.86 36.29 44.13
CA VAL A 14 -20.69 35.58 43.60
C VAL A 14 -20.43 36.17 42.22
N LEU A 15 -19.54 37.12 42.14
CA LEU A 15 -18.92 37.55 40.89
C LEU A 15 -18.06 36.36 40.41
N SER A 16 -18.62 35.48 39.58
CA SER A 16 -17.84 34.59 38.75
C SER A 16 -16.97 35.47 37.85
N ALA A 17 -15.70 35.60 38.22
CA ALA A 17 -14.70 36.19 37.34
C ALA A 17 -14.60 35.23 36.11
N CYS A 18 -15.35 35.51 35.05
CA CYS A 18 -15.04 34.98 33.73
C CYS A 18 -13.66 35.52 33.33
N GLY A 19 -12.62 34.74 33.58
CA GLY A 19 -11.35 34.97 32.89
C GLY A 19 -11.58 34.99 31.37
N PRO A 20 -10.70 35.61 30.60
CA PRO A 20 -10.83 35.56 29.13
C PRO A 20 -11.00 34.11 28.67
N ALA A 21 -11.96 33.88 27.78
CA ALA A 21 -12.19 32.53 27.23
C ALA A 21 -10.91 32.03 26.58
N ALA A 22 -10.60 30.74 26.78
CA ALA A 22 -9.42 30.13 26.16
C ALA A 22 -9.49 30.26 24.62
N PRO A 23 -8.37 30.56 23.94
CA PRO A 23 -8.32 30.62 22.49
C PRO A 23 -8.85 29.34 21.84
N GLN A 24 -9.54 29.49 20.71
CA GLN A 24 -10.16 28.38 19.98
C GLN A 24 -9.55 28.23 18.59
N LEU A 25 -9.14 27.04 18.24
CA LEU A 25 -8.64 26.75 16.89
C LEU A 25 -9.68 27.16 15.83
N GLY A 26 -9.21 27.87 14.79
CA GLY A 26 -10.07 28.38 13.71
C GLY A 26 -10.85 29.65 14.02
N LYS A 27 -10.79 30.15 15.26
CA LYS A 27 -11.33 31.48 15.65
C LYS A 27 -10.21 32.43 16.00
N ASP A 28 -9.21 31.94 16.72
CA ASP A 28 -8.02 32.67 17.13
C ASP A 28 -6.81 32.22 16.30
N SER A 29 -5.69 32.93 16.38
CA SER A 29 -4.48 32.53 15.68
C SER A 29 -3.93 31.18 16.17
N VAL A 30 -3.27 30.43 15.31
CA VAL A 30 -2.63 29.17 15.73
C VAL A 30 -1.59 29.42 16.81
N GLU A 31 -0.91 30.56 16.77
CA GLU A 31 0.07 30.99 17.75
C GLU A 31 -0.57 31.24 19.14
N ASP A 32 -1.74 31.85 19.18
CA ASP A 32 -2.48 32.07 20.45
C ASP A 32 -2.94 30.72 21.03
N VAL A 33 -3.43 29.81 20.17
CA VAL A 33 -3.82 28.45 20.59
C VAL A 33 -2.62 27.70 21.16
N ILE A 34 -1.45 27.73 20.49
CA ILE A 34 -0.21 27.11 20.98
C ILE A 34 0.23 27.74 22.31
N GLY A 35 0.16 29.05 22.42
CA GLY A 35 0.48 29.79 23.68
C GLY A 35 -0.41 29.43 24.86
N ALA A 36 -1.65 28.98 24.60
CA ALA A 36 -2.59 28.54 25.63
C ALA A 36 -2.48 27.04 25.96
N MET A 37 -1.72 26.24 25.16
CA MET A 37 -1.50 24.83 25.45
C MET A 37 -0.51 24.63 26.59
N THR A 38 -0.76 23.63 27.44
CA THR A 38 0.26 23.13 28.37
C THR A 38 1.30 22.29 27.66
N LEU A 39 2.44 22.06 28.29
CA LEU A 39 3.50 21.18 27.74
C LEU A 39 2.96 19.76 27.50
N GLU A 40 2.13 19.27 28.43
CA GLU A 40 1.50 17.96 28.34
C GLU A 40 0.56 17.87 27.12
N GLU A 41 -0.22 18.90 26.85
CA GLU A 41 -1.11 18.95 25.68
C GLU A 41 -0.32 19.00 24.36
N LYS A 42 0.78 19.77 24.32
CA LYS A 42 1.67 19.80 23.17
C LYS A 42 2.30 18.41 22.90
N ALA A 43 2.78 17.75 23.97
CA ALA A 43 3.35 16.42 23.86
C ALA A 43 2.32 15.38 23.40
N HIS A 44 1.08 15.45 23.91
CA HIS A 44 0.01 14.56 23.45
C HIS A 44 -0.37 14.79 21.99
N LEU A 45 -0.41 16.03 21.52
CA LEU A 45 -0.85 16.35 20.16
C LEU A 45 0.11 15.84 19.08
N VAL A 46 1.42 15.80 19.37
CA VAL A 46 2.44 15.29 18.44
C VAL A 46 2.62 13.77 18.52
N ILE A 47 1.87 13.09 19.37
CA ILE A 47 1.85 11.63 19.52
C ILE A 47 0.50 11.10 19.05
N GLY A 48 0.53 10.13 18.16
CA GLY A 48 -0.67 9.47 17.66
C GLY A 48 -1.44 8.74 18.74
N THR A 49 -2.70 8.49 18.46
CA THR A 49 -3.59 7.68 19.29
C THR A 49 -4.32 6.65 18.44
N GLY A 50 -4.95 5.69 19.07
CA GLY A 50 -5.99 4.93 18.41
C GLY A 50 -5.64 3.58 17.83
N MET A 51 -4.41 3.14 17.84
CA MET A 51 -4.13 1.74 17.56
C MET A 51 -4.31 0.92 18.84
N VAL A 52 -5.30 0.02 18.86
CA VAL A 52 -5.44 -0.92 19.98
C VAL A 52 -4.25 -1.87 19.96
N GLY A 53 -3.47 -1.89 21.04
CA GLY A 53 -2.29 -2.72 21.17
C GLY A 53 -2.57 -4.18 20.84
N THR A 54 -1.77 -4.74 19.96
CA THR A 54 -1.81 -6.16 19.59
C THR A 54 -1.13 -7.05 20.63
N SER A 55 -0.53 -6.49 21.67
CA SER A 55 0.34 -7.20 22.62
C SER A 55 -0.01 -7.01 24.10
N GLY A 56 -1.21 -6.51 24.43
CA GLY A 56 -1.59 -6.30 25.84
C GLY A 56 -0.78 -5.23 26.57
N ASP A 57 0.11 -4.54 25.86
CA ASP A 57 0.92 -3.47 26.40
C ASP A 57 0.08 -2.18 26.35
N SER A 58 -0.09 -1.53 27.52
CA SER A 58 -0.89 -0.32 27.74
C SER A 58 -0.32 0.93 27.07
N THR A 59 0.51 0.77 26.04
CA THR A 59 1.39 1.79 25.48
C THR A 59 0.76 2.65 24.41
N VAL A 60 -0.47 2.36 23.95
CA VAL A 60 -1.15 3.14 22.92
C VAL A 60 -2.25 3.99 23.53
N ILE A 61 -2.14 5.30 23.36
CA ILE A 61 -3.05 6.28 23.95
C ILE A 61 -4.30 6.44 23.07
N GLY A 62 -5.46 5.93 23.52
CA GLY A 62 -6.74 6.15 22.85
C GLY A 62 -7.23 4.98 21.98
N THR A 63 -8.31 5.18 21.24
CA THR A 63 -8.96 4.15 20.42
C THR A 63 -9.57 4.72 19.14
N THR A 64 -9.22 4.16 17.99
CA THR A 64 -9.81 4.46 16.66
C THR A 64 -11.23 3.92 16.51
N LYS A 65 -11.61 2.92 17.30
CA LYS A 65 -12.91 2.23 17.18
C LYS A 65 -14.12 3.15 17.33
N LYS A 66 -13.95 4.28 18.02
CA LYS A 66 -15.04 5.24 18.24
C LYS A 66 -15.29 6.20 17.09
N LEU A 67 -14.28 6.43 16.22
CA LEU A 67 -14.41 7.32 15.06
C LEU A 67 -14.65 6.51 13.79
N VAL A 68 -13.63 5.88 13.24
CA VAL A 68 -13.73 5.00 12.06
C VAL A 68 -13.10 3.64 12.39
N PRO A 69 -13.89 2.60 12.61
CA PRO A 69 -13.36 1.26 12.90
C PRO A 69 -12.45 0.76 11.78
N GLY A 70 -11.29 0.21 12.16
CA GLY A 70 -10.28 -0.29 11.22
C GLY A 70 -9.35 0.77 10.63
N ALA A 71 -9.55 2.06 10.93
CA ALA A 71 -8.58 3.10 10.59
C ALA A 71 -7.24 2.88 11.30
N ALA A 72 -6.16 3.42 10.72
CA ALA A 72 -4.80 3.16 11.18
C ALA A 72 -4.44 3.94 12.45
N GLY A 73 -4.96 5.16 12.61
CA GLY A 73 -4.69 5.99 13.79
C GLY A 73 -5.53 7.26 13.84
N THR A 74 -5.40 7.99 14.96
CA THR A 74 -6.03 9.29 15.18
C THR A 74 -5.03 10.24 15.84
N THR A 75 -5.40 11.54 15.90
CA THR A 75 -4.71 12.52 16.74
C THR A 75 -5.38 12.62 18.11
N TYR A 76 -4.66 13.21 19.07
CA TYR A 76 -5.19 13.50 20.41
C TYR A 76 -6.09 14.76 20.39
N PRO A 77 -7.35 14.70 20.86
CA PRO A 77 -8.22 15.86 20.87
C PRO A 77 -7.96 16.75 22.09
N ILE A 78 -8.08 18.09 21.93
CA ILE A 78 -8.02 19.06 23.03
C ILE A 78 -9.28 19.96 22.98
N PRO A 79 -10.42 19.46 23.50
CA PRO A 79 -11.72 20.14 23.35
C PRO A 79 -11.77 21.55 23.89
N ARG A 80 -11.03 21.86 25.00
CA ARG A 80 -10.99 23.20 25.56
C ARG A 80 -10.42 24.27 24.64
N LEU A 81 -9.62 23.84 23.61
CA LEU A 81 -9.02 24.71 22.60
C LEU A 81 -9.68 24.53 21.22
N GLY A 82 -10.80 23.82 21.14
CA GLY A 82 -11.50 23.55 19.88
C GLY A 82 -10.75 22.61 18.93
N ILE A 83 -9.83 21.79 19.45
CA ILE A 83 -9.02 20.85 18.64
C ILE A 83 -9.70 19.47 18.62
N PRO A 84 -10.27 19.01 17.48
CA PRO A 84 -10.84 17.67 17.36
C PRO A 84 -9.75 16.62 17.14
N ALA A 85 -10.08 15.34 17.34
CA ALA A 85 -9.32 14.26 16.78
C ALA A 85 -9.59 14.15 15.28
N ILE A 86 -8.56 13.82 14.48
CA ILE A 86 -8.68 13.49 13.07
C ILE A 86 -8.31 12.03 12.82
N VAL A 87 -8.74 11.48 11.69
CA VAL A 87 -8.60 10.06 11.36
C VAL A 87 -7.62 9.86 10.22
N LEU A 88 -6.62 8.99 10.44
CA LEU A 88 -5.68 8.52 9.43
C LEU A 88 -6.03 7.07 9.08
N ALA A 89 -6.22 6.76 7.81
CA ALA A 89 -6.61 5.44 7.35
C ALA A 89 -5.65 4.90 6.27
N ASP A 90 -5.39 3.59 6.29
CA ASP A 90 -4.60 2.95 5.25
C ASP A 90 -5.32 2.93 3.90
N GLY A 91 -4.52 2.79 2.82
CA GLY A 91 -5.08 2.46 1.55
C GLY A 91 -4.36 2.78 0.27
N PRO A 92 -3.18 2.20 -0.03
CA PRO A 92 -2.55 2.41 -1.35
C PRO A 92 -3.35 1.82 -2.53
N ALA A 93 -4.24 0.85 -2.28
CA ALA A 93 -5.11 0.26 -3.31
C ALA A 93 -6.61 0.52 -3.06
N GLY A 94 -6.95 1.52 -2.26
CA GLY A 94 -8.29 1.88 -1.81
C GLY A 94 -8.38 2.00 -0.30
N LEU A 95 -9.38 2.69 0.21
CA LEU A 95 -9.56 2.90 1.65
C LEU A 95 -9.68 1.58 2.40
N ARG A 96 -8.96 1.47 3.53
CA ARG A 96 -9.01 0.31 4.41
C ARG A 96 -9.66 0.67 5.74
N ILE A 97 -10.89 0.17 5.94
CA ILE A 97 -11.66 0.27 7.19
C ILE A 97 -12.27 -1.10 7.52
N ASP A 98 -12.70 -1.31 8.74
CA ASP A 98 -13.44 -2.52 9.09
C ASP A 98 -14.85 -2.47 8.48
N PRO A 99 -15.32 -3.56 7.86
CA PRO A 99 -16.64 -3.59 7.24
C PRO A 99 -17.78 -3.67 8.25
N ILE A 100 -17.50 -4.03 9.50
CA ILE A 100 -18.49 -4.19 10.58
C ILE A 100 -18.23 -3.13 11.64
N ARG A 101 -19.29 -2.43 12.05
CA ARG A 101 -19.26 -1.43 13.13
C ARG A 101 -20.15 -1.90 14.29
N GLU A 102 -19.66 -1.72 15.51
CA GLU A 102 -20.41 -2.09 16.72
C GLU A 102 -21.73 -1.31 16.83
N GLY A 103 -22.83 -2.02 17.03
CA GLY A 103 -24.17 -1.39 17.15
C GLY A 103 -24.80 -0.98 15.81
N ASP A 104 -24.20 -1.33 14.68
CA ASP A 104 -24.75 -1.08 13.34
C ASP A 104 -24.92 -2.40 12.57
N SER A 105 -26.04 -2.57 11.90
CA SER A 105 -26.33 -3.74 11.07
C SER A 105 -25.84 -3.59 9.62
N ALA A 106 -25.41 -2.40 9.22
CA ALA A 106 -24.86 -2.15 7.90
C ALA A 106 -23.45 -2.72 7.77
N THR A 107 -23.07 -3.06 6.52
CA THR A 107 -21.71 -3.49 6.18
C THR A 107 -21.05 -2.42 5.32
N TYR A 108 -19.86 -2.01 5.71
CA TYR A 108 -19.10 -0.90 5.12
C TYR A 108 -17.92 -1.46 4.31
N TYR A 109 -18.17 -1.80 3.05
CA TYR A 109 -17.12 -2.23 2.13
C TYR A 109 -16.51 -1.04 1.41
N CYS A 110 -15.25 -1.20 1.00
CA CYS A 110 -14.55 -0.25 0.13
C CYS A 110 -14.19 -0.88 -1.21
N THR A 111 -13.96 -0.05 -2.21
CA THR A 111 -13.52 -0.51 -3.53
C THR A 111 -12.05 -0.88 -3.50
N HIS A 112 -11.73 -2.08 -3.93
CA HIS A 112 -10.33 -2.49 -4.17
C HIS A 112 -9.94 -2.14 -5.59
N PHE A 113 -9.17 -1.07 -5.75
CA PHE A 113 -8.63 -0.63 -7.02
C PHE A 113 -7.42 -1.48 -7.45
N PRO A 114 -6.98 -1.39 -8.71
CA PRO A 114 -5.75 -2.03 -9.15
C PRO A 114 -4.54 -1.57 -8.33
N ILE A 115 -3.55 -2.45 -8.21
CA ILE A 115 -2.30 -2.14 -7.51
C ILE A 115 -1.51 -1.01 -8.19
N GLY A 116 -0.62 -0.37 -7.42
CA GLY A 116 0.19 0.77 -7.90
C GLY A 116 0.95 0.47 -9.19
N THR A 117 1.59 -0.70 -9.29
CA THR A 117 2.32 -1.13 -10.49
C THR A 117 1.42 -1.18 -11.72
N LEU A 118 0.18 -1.68 -11.58
CA LEU A 118 -0.78 -1.69 -12.70
C LEU A 118 -1.22 -0.29 -13.08
N LEU A 119 -1.55 0.55 -12.09
CA LEU A 119 -1.93 1.95 -12.35
C LEU A 119 -0.81 2.70 -13.09
N ALA A 120 0.43 2.51 -12.69
CA ALA A 120 1.58 3.08 -13.40
C ALA A 120 1.72 2.54 -14.83
N SER A 121 1.39 1.26 -15.05
CA SER A 121 1.43 0.65 -16.38
C SER A 121 0.47 1.29 -17.39
N THR A 122 -0.54 2.02 -16.93
CA THR A 122 -1.43 2.80 -17.82
C THR A 122 -0.70 3.94 -18.53
N TRP A 123 0.31 4.52 -17.92
CA TRP A 123 0.99 5.77 -18.33
C TRP A 123 0.00 6.92 -18.54
N ASN A 124 -1.16 6.84 -17.92
CA ASN A 124 -2.29 7.76 -18.07
C ASN A 124 -2.55 8.49 -16.75
N GLN A 125 -1.98 9.69 -16.59
CA GLN A 125 -2.14 10.49 -15.38
C GLN A 125 -3.60 10.89 -15.14
N ASP A 126 -4.37 11.20 -16.19
CA ASP A 126 -5.77 11.62 -16.04
C ASP A 126 -6.62 10.48 -15.48
N LEU A 127 -6.41 9.25 -15.95
CA LEU A 127 -7.10 8.07 -15.42
C LEU A 127 -6.71 7.77 -13.97
N VAL A 128 -5.41 7.92 -13.64
CA VAL A 128 -4.94 7.73 -12.24
C VAL A 128 -5.49 8.82 -11.32
N GLU A 129 -5.65 10.05 -11.81
CA GLU A 129 -6.33 11.11 -11.07
C GLU A 129 -7.80 10.77 -10.82
N GLU A 130 -8.50 10.17 -11.79
CA GLU A 130 -9.89 9.71 -11.62
C GLU A 130 -10.02 8.55 -10.62
N VAL A 131 -9.06 7.61 -10.62
CA VAL A 131 -8.93 6.60 -9.55
C VAL A 131 -8.75 7.28 -8.19
N GLY A 132 -7.86 8.28 -8.11
CA GLY A 132 -7.67 9.08 -6.91
C GLY A 132 -8.95 9.77 -6.43
N LYS A 133 -9.74 10.35 -7.35
CA LYS A 133 -11.04 10.98 -7.01
C LYS A 133 -12.02 9.98 -6.42
N SER A 134 -12.09 8.79 -6.98
CA SER A 134 -12.96 7.72 -6.49
C SER A 134 -12.58 7.28 -5.08
N ILE A 135 -11.28 7.09 -4.83
CA ILE A 135 -10.76 6.73 -3.49
C ILE A 135 -11.01 7.87 -2.50
N GLY A 136 -10.71 9.12 -2.87
CA GLY A 136 -10.92 10.28 -2.03
C GLY A 136 -12.38 10.49 -1.63
N ASN A 137 -13.32 10.13 -2.53
CA ASN A 137 -14.74 10.11 -2.21
C ASN A 137 -15.07 9.08 -1.12
N GLU A 138 -14.52 7.86 -1.18
CA GLU A 138 -14.71 6.87 -0.12
C GLU A 138 -14.09 7.33 1.21
N VAL A 139 -12.90 7.96 1.17
CA VAL A 139 -12.25 8.52 2.36
C VAL A 139 -13.15 9.56 3.03
N LEU A 140 -13.68 10.52 2.26
CA LEU A 140 -14.57 11.57 2.74
C LEU A 140 -15.87 10.98 3.30
N GLU A 141 -16.55 10.13 2.52
CA GLU A 141 -17.88 9.62 2.85
C GLU A 141 -17.89 8.58 3.99
N TYR A 142 -16.74 7.97 4.29
CA TYR A 142 -16.60 7.08 5.44
C TYR A 142 -16.00 7.76 6.69
N GLY A 143 -15.72 9.05 6.61
CA GLY A 143 -15.31 9.88 7.75
C GLY A 143 -13.83 9.76 8.11
N ALA A 144 -12.95 9.45 7.16
CA ALA A 144 -11.51 9.58 7.34
C ALA A 144 -11.02 10.94 6.81
N ASP A 145 -9.92 11.46 7.36
CA ASP A 145 -9.38 12.78 7.04
C ASP A 145 -8.14 12.70 6.14
N VAL A 146 -7.27 11.73 6.39
CA VAL A 146 -6.02 11.54 5.65
C VAL A 146 -5.88 10.08 5.25
N LEU A 147 -5.66 9.83 3.96
CA LEU A 147 -5.31 8.52 3.44
C LEU A 147 -3.79 8.34 3.46
N LEU A 148 -3.31 7.24 4.04
CA LEU A 148 -1.88 6.89 4.09
C LEU A 148 -1.43 6.26 2.76
N ALA A 149 -1.47 7.08 1.73
CA ALA A 149 -1.17 6.76 0.34
C ALA A 149 -0.85 8.06 -0.45
N PRO A 150 -0.23 7.93 -1.65
CA PRO A 150 0.31 6.73 -2.27
C PRO A 150 1.66 6.30 -1.72
N ALA A 151 2.03 5.02 -1.99
CA ALA A 151 3.38 4.51 -1.78
C ALA A 151 4.16 4.59 -3.12
N LEU A 152 5.37 5.18 -3.12
CA LEU A 152 6.09 5.48 -4.37
C LEU A 152 7.60 5.19 -4.34
N ASN A 153 8.03 4.27 -3.47
CA ASN A 153 9.41 3.79 -3.47
C ASN A 153 9.76 3.12 -4.81
N ILE A 154 11.04 3.04 -5.13
CA ILE A 154 11.51 2.49 -6.40
C ILE A 154 11.46 0.95 -6.36
N HIS A 155 11.07 0.31 -7.46
CA HIS A 155 11.23 -1.12 -7.69
C HIS A 155 12.72 -1.45 -7.86
N ARG A 156 13.44 -1.57 -6.74
CA ARG A 156 14.88 -1.81 -6.73
C ARG A 156 15.23 -3.27 -7.05
N ASN A 157 14.51 -4.19 -6.40
CA ASN A 157 14.71 -5.64 -6.57
C ASN A 157 13.38 -6.34 -6.78
N PRO A 158 13.29 -7.35 -7.66
CA PRO A 158 12.07 -8.12 -7.89
C PRO A 158 11.47 -8.78 -6.65
N LEU A 159 12.29 -9.09 -5.65
CA LEU A 159 11.85 -9.79 -4.44
C LEU A 159 11.27 -8.87 -3.37
N CYS A 160 11.39 -7.55 -3.48
CA CYS A 160 10.79 -6.66 -2.48
C CYS A 160 9.28 -6.88 -2.37
N GLY A 161 8.82 -7.22 -1.16
CA GLY A 161 7.43 -7.61 -0.91
C GLY A 161 6.40 -6.53 -1.23
N ARG A 162 6.77 -5.26 -1.09
CA ARG A 162 5.88 -4.10 -1.31
C ARG A 162 5.92 -3.53 -2.73
N ASN A 163 6.65 -4.13 -3.67
CA ASN A 163 6.66 -3.65 -5.07
C ASN A 163 5.25 -3.52 -5.67
N PHE A 164 4.29 -4.35 -5.27
CA PHE A 164 2.91 -4.31 -5.79
C PHE A 164 2.25 -2.94 -5.59
N GLU A 165 2.48 -2.27 -4.46
CA GLU A 165 1.89 -0.97 -4.15
C GLU A 165 2.72 0.22 -4.65
N TYR A 166 3.97 -0.02 -5.04
CA TYR A 166 4.85 0.97 -5.67
C TYR A 166 4.56 1.05 -7.17
N TYR A 167 5.09 2.09 -7.83
CA TYR A 167 4.73 2.38 -9.21
C TYR A 167 5.72 1.85 -10.24
N SER A 168 7.02 2.10 -10.07
CA SER A 168 8.01 1.85 -11.12
C SER A 168 9.45 1.75 -10.59
N GLU A 169 10.33 1.19 -11.42
CA GLU A 169 11.79 1.31 -11.29
C GLU A 169 12.29 2.68 -11.76
N ASP A 170 11.44 3.47 -12.41
CA ASP A 170 11.72 4.81 -12.90
C ASP A 170 11.14 5.88 -11.97
N PRO A 171 11.97 6.80 -11.41
CA PRO A 171 11.50 7.84 -10.51
C PRO A 171 10.60 8.89 -11.17
N LEU A 172 10.74 9.13 -12.49
CA LEU A 172 9.87 10.06 -13.21
C LEU A 172 8.46 9.48 -13.31
N VAL A 173 8.33 8.23 -13.74
CA VAL A 173 7.05 7.52 -13.80
C VAL A 173 6.42 7.47 -12.42
N SER A 174 7.18 7.05 -11.39
CA SER A 174 6.69 6.97 -10.01
C SER A 174 6.18 8.32 -9.51
N GLY A 175 6.95 9.39 -9.72
CA GLY A 175 6.59 10.73 -9.25
C GLY A 175 5.36 11.32 -9.96
N LYS A 176 5.27 11.17 -11.29
CA LYS A 176 4.13 11.70 -12.08
C LYS A 176 2.83 10.98 -11.77
N ILE A 177 2.86 9.66 -11.65
CA ILE A 177 1.69 8.84 -11.30
C ILE A 177 1.26 9.12 -9.85
N ALA A 178 2.21 9.21 -8.92
CA ALA A 178 1.91 9.58 -7.54
C ALA A 178 1.28 10.98 -7.44
N ALA A 179 1.80 11.96 -8.17
CA ALA A 179 1.24 13.31 -8.18
C ALA A 179 -0.22 13.35 -8.68
N ALA A 180 -0.53 12.60 -9.75
CA ALA A 180 -1.89 12.47 -10.26
C ALA A 180 -2.83 11.83 -9.22
N TYR A 181 -2.39 10.75 -8.58
CA TYR A 181 -3.14 10.06 -7.53
C TYR A 181 -3.43 10.99 -6.34
N VAL A 182 -2.43 11.76 -5.89
CA VAL A 182 -2.58 12.76 -4.80
C VAL A 182 -3.59 13.83 -5.18
N ARG A 183 -3.49 14.43 -6.38
CA ARG A 183 -4.44 15.46 -6.81
C ARG A 183 -5.87 14.94 -6.83
N GLY A 184 -6.07 13.72 -7.34
CA GLY A 184 -7.38 13.09 -7.37
C GLY A 184 -7.98 12.92 -5.97
N ILE A 185 -7.24 12.36 -5.03
CA ILE A 185 -7.71 12.17 -3.65
C ILE A 185 -8.02 13.51 -2.98
N GLN A 186 -7.06 14.44 -3.03
CA GLN A 186 -7.18 15.73 -2.35
C GLN A 186 -8.27 16.63 -2.95
N SER A 187 -8.71 16.39 -4.18
CA SER A 187 -9.84 17.12 -4.79
C SER A 187 -11.17 16.93 -4.03
N ASN A 188 -11.27 15.90 -3.18
CA ASN A 188 -12.41 15.67 -2.30
C ASN A 188 -12.30 16.41 -0.95
N GLY A 189 -11.24 17.19 -0.72
CA GLY A 189 -11.02 17.91 0.54
C GLY A 189 -10.53 17.01 1.68
N VAL A 190 -9.96 15.85 1.37
CA VAL A 190 -9.25 14.94 2.27
C VAL A 190 -7.77 14.96 1.99
N GLY A 191 -6.93 14.59 2.96
CA GLY A 191 -5.48 14.60 2.82
C GLY A 191 -4.92 13.28 2.29
N THR A 192 -3.65 13.34 1.86
CA THR A 192 -2.82 12.19 1.51
C THR A 192 -1.55 12.18 2.33
N SER A 193 -0.95 10.99 2.49
CA SER A 193 0.38 10.82 3.06
C SER A 193 1.24 10.03 2.10
N ILE A 194 2.08 10.72 1.32
CA ILE A 194 3.01 10.02 0.41
C ILE A 194 4.07 9.27 1.21
N LYS A 195 4.37 8.02 0.81
CA LYS A 195 5.18 7.09 1.60
C LYS A 195 6.04 6.17 0.73
N HIS A 196 7.11 5.59 1.26
CA HIS A 196 7.72 5.77 2.57
C HIS A 196 9.01 6.57 2.36
N PHE A 197 9.12 7.72 2.94
CA PHE A 197 10.19 8.69 2.73
C PHE A 197 11.36 8.44 3.70
N ALA A 198 12.48 7.77 3.24
CA ALA A 198 12.75 7.27 1.91
C ALA A 198 13.54 5.96 1.96
N VAL A 199 13.78 5.36 0.78
CA VAL A 199 14.67 4.19 0.61
C VAL A 199 14.17 2.93 1.32
N ASN A 200 12.85 2.74 1.46
CA ASN A 200 12.27 1.50 1.97
C ASN A 200 12.08 0.50 0.82
N ASN A 201 13.14 -0.26 0.48
CA ASN A 201 13.18 -1.13 -0.69
C ASN A 201 13.33 -2.62 -0.35
N GLN A 202 13.09 -2.99 0.92
CA GLN A 202 13.01 -4.36 1.42
C GLN A 202 12.14 -4.41 2.67
N GLU A 203 11.50 -5.56 2.92
CA GLU A 203 10.71 -5.81 4.12
C GLU A 203 11.53 -6.52 5.20
N THR A 204 12.51 -7.30 4.79
CA THR A 204 13.41 -8.02 5.69
C THR A 204 14.16 -7.02 6.57
N ASN A 205 13.92 -7.13 7.89
CA ASN A 205 14.51 -6.27 8.93
C ASN A 205 14.29 -4.77 8.70
N ARG A 206 13.19 -4.37 8.04
CA ARG A 206 12.92 -2.99 7.62
C ARG A 206 13.03 -1.95 8.73
N ASN A 207 12.75 -2.34 9.99
CA ASN A 207 12.78 -1.45 11.17
C ASN A 207 14.21 -1.14 11.67
N ALA A 208 15.23 -1.83 11.17
CA ALA A 208 16.62 -1.69 11.64
C ALA A 208 17.65 -1.78 10.50
N ASN A 209 17.25 -2.10 9.27
CA ASN A 209 18.17 -2.15 8.14
C ASN A 209 18.74 -0.77 7.84
N ASP A 210 20.05 -0.69 7.60
CA ASP A 210 20.74 0.52 7.15
C ASP A 210 20.94 0.47 5.62
N ALA A 211 20.18 1.27 4.90
CA ALA A 211 20.36 1.47 3.46
C ALA A 211 21.56 2.39 3.21
N ARG A 212 22.68 1.80 2.78
CA ARG A 212 23.92 2.50 2.48
C ARG A 212 23.97 2.88 1.01
N ILE A 213 23.84 4.16 0.74
CA ILE A 213 23.60 4.68 -0.59
C ILE A 213 24.43 5.93 -0.85
N THR A 214 24.91 6.08 -2.10
CA THR A 214 25.62 7.31 -2.50
C THR A 214 24.68 8.52 -2.53
N PRO A 215 25.17 9.73 -2.26
CA PRO A 215 24.34 10.94 -2.36
C PRO A 215 23.73 11.13 -3.76
N ARG A 216 24.41 10.68 -4.80
CA ARG A 216 23.94 10.76 -6.19
C ARG A 216 22.74 9.85 -6.40
N ALA A 217 22.85 8.55 -6.10
CA ALA A 217 21.76 7.61 -6.25
C ALA A 217 20.57 7.98 -5.37
N LEU A 218 20.82 8.43 -4.14
CA LEU A 218 19.79 8.90 -3.23
C LEU A 218 18.95 10.00 -3.89
N ARG A 219 19.57 11.04 -4.45
CA ARG A 219 18.87 12.19 -5.03
C ARG A 219 18.28 11.91 -6.41
N GLU A 220 18.98 11.20 -7.28
CA GLU A 220 18.58 11.02 -8.68
C GLU A 220 17.54 9.88 -8.85
N ILE A 221 17.54 8.87 -7.96
CA ILE A 221 16.68 7.69 -8.05
C ILE A 221 15.66 7.66 -6.92
N TYR A 222 16.09 7.57 -5.66
CA TYR A 222 15.21 7.21 -4.53
C TYR A 222 14.40 8.37 -3.97
N LEU A 223 14.89 9.60 -4.12
CA LEU A 223 14.20 10.82 -3.70
C LEU A 223 13.49 11.55 -4.86
N LYS A 224 13.89 11.31 -6.09
CA LYS A 224 13.38 12.06 -7.25
C LYS A 224 11.88 11.93 -7.47
N GLY A 225 11.31 10.74 -7.27
CA GLY A 225 9.87 10.52 -7.33
C GLY A 225 9.10 11.32 -6.27
N PHE A 226 9.64 11.38 -5.05
CA PHE A 226 9.07 12.18 -3.96
C PHE A 226 9.16 13.68 -4.25
N GLU A 227 10.30 14.16 -4.79
CA GLU A 227 10.46 15.57 -5.19
C GLU A 227 9.37 15.99 -6.18
N ILE A 228 9.12 15.15 -7.20
CA ILE A 228 8.08 15.40 -8.21
C ILE A 228 6.70 15.43 -7.55
N ALA A 229 6.38 14.43 -6.73
CA ALA A 229 5.09 14.35 -6.07
C ALA A 229 4.84 15.56 -5.15
N VAL A 230 5.83 15.96 -4.34
CA VAL A 230 5.73 17.14 -3.47
C VAL A 230 5.47 18.41 -4.28
N LYS A 231 6.29 18.65 -5.31
CA LYS A 231 6.23 19.90 -6.10
C LYS A 231 5.00 19.99 -7.01
N GLU A 232 4.47 18.87 -7.49
CA GLU A 232 3.38 18.86 -8.49
C GLU A 232 1.99 18.61 -7.88
N SER A 233 1.91 18.17 -6.61
CA SER A 233 0.61 17.84 -6.01
C SER A 233 0.41 18.34 -4.58
N ALA A 234 1.43 18.91 -3.96
CA ALA A 234 1.37 19.46 -2.60
C ALA A 234 0.62 18.52 -1.63
N PRO A 235 1.15 17.29 -1.37
CA PRO A 235 0.51 16.35 -0.46
C PRO A 235 0.40 16.96 0.94
N TRP A 236 -0.71 16.72 1.65
CA TRP A 236 -0.89 17.27 2.98
C TRP A 236 0.10 16.71 3.99
N THR A 237 0.52 15.46 3.80
CA THR A 237 1.51 14.84 4.68
C THR A 237 2.52 13.98 3.91
N VAL A 238 3.67 13.76 4.55
CA VAL A 238 4.73 12.83 4.12
C VAL A 238 4.99 11.85 5.26
N MET A 239 5.07 10.55 4.96
CA MET A 239 5.39 9.52 5.95
C MET A 239 6.86 9.13 5.87
N SER A 240 7.63 9.36 6.95
CA SER A 240 9.02 8.93 7.05
C SER A 240 9.11 7.40 7.18
N SER A 241 10.10 6.79 6.53
CA SER A 241 10.26 5.33 6.48
C SER A 241 10.87 4.74 7.75
N TYR A 242 10.85 3.40 7.85
CA TYR A 242 11.36 2.65 9.00
C TYR A 242 12.88 2.62 9.09
N ASN A 243 13.56 2.49 7.95
CA ASN A 243 14.96 2.13 7.83
C ASN A 243 15.90 3.29 8.19
N HIS A 244 17.16 2.94 8.44
CA HIS A 244 18.24 3.93 8.41
C HIS A 244 18.63 4.26 6.97
N ILE A 245 19.15 5.45 6.79
CA ILE A 245 19.82 5.90 5.57
C ILE A 245 21.22 6.37 5.98
N ASN A 246 22.25 5.64 5.55
CA ASN A 246 23.65 5.93 5.90
C ASN A 246 23.85 6.13 7.41
N GLY A 247 23.29 5.22 8.22
CA GLY A 247 23.45 5.17 9.67
C GLY A 247 22.44 5.95 10.50
N THR A 248 21.58 6.80 9.89
CA THR A 248 20.56 7.58 10.62
C THR A 248 19.16 7.14 10.25
N TYR A 249 18.27 6.92 11.22
CA TYR A 249 16.86 6.63 10.94
C TYR A 249 16.25 7.74 10.08
N ALA A 250 15.50 7.38 9.04
CA ALA A 250 14.85 8.35 8.17
C ALA A 250 13.98 9.33 8.98
N SER A 251 13.30 8.84 10.03
CA SER A 251 12.48 9.65 10.92
C SER A 251 13.25 10.57 11.87
N GLU A 252 14.58 10.38 12.02
CA GLU A 252 15.46 11.15 12.89
C GLU A 252 16.50 11.96 12.09
N ASN A 253 16.33 12.03 10.76
CA ASN A 253 17.30 12.60 9.84
C ASN A 253 16.93 14.05 9.46
N THR A 254 17.62 15.01 10.08
CA THR A 254 17.41 16.45 9.85
C THR A 254 17.70 16.85 8.40
N ASP A 255 18.76 16.29 7.78
CA ASP A 255 19.10 16.61 6.39
C ASP A 255 17.99 16.15 5.44
N LEU A 256 17.36 15.01 5.72
CA LEU A 256 16.25 14.48 4.93
C LEU A 256 14.95 15.27 5.14
N LEU A 257 14.54 15.47 6.41
CA LEU A 257 13.20 15.96 6.74
C LEU A 257 13.11 17.49 6.80
N SER A 258 14.20 18.17 7.14
CA SER A 258 14.24 19.64 7.20
C SER A 258 14.96 20.20 5.99
N THR A 259 16.25 19.96 5.85
CA THR A 259 17.05 20.58 4.78
C THR A 259 16.52 20.25 3.39
N LEU A 260 16.35 18.96 3.07
CA LEU A 260 15.92 18.55 1.73
C LEU A 260 14.42 18.79 1.52
N LEU A 261 13.58 18.18 2.39
CA LEU A 261 12.14 18.17 2.16
C LEU A 261 11.53 19.59 2.29
N ARG A 262 11.96 20.36 3.28
CA ARG A 262 11.38 21.68 3.57
C ARG A 262 12.14 22.82 2.92
N ASP A 263 13.44 22.91 3.14
CA ASP A 263 14.20 24.09 2.66
C ASP A 263 14.47 24.03 1.15
N GLU A 264 14.77 22.83 0.58
CA GLU A 264 15.00 22.69 -0.87
C GLU A 264 13.71 22.49 -1.68
N TRP A 265 12.72 21.70 -1.16
CA TRP A 265 11.51 21.39 -1.92
C TRP A 265 10.29 22.22 -1.53
N ASN A 266 10.40 23.05 -0.49
CA ASN A 266 9.34 23.91 0.05
C ASN A 266 8.10 23.12 0.48
N PHE A 267 8.28 21.97 1.14
CA PHE A 267 7.17 21.20 1.69
C PHE A 267 6.66 21.90 2.96
N GLU A 268 5.40 22.33 2.97
CA GLU A 268 4.77 23.04 4.08
C GLU A 268 3.92 22.11 4.98
N GLY A 269 3.56 20.91 4.49
CA GLY A 269 2.67 19.99 5.18
C GLY A 269 3.27 19.31 6.41
N MET A 270 2.56 18.36 7.00
CA MET A 270 2.96 17.61 8.19
C MET A 270 3.80 16.38 7.80
N VAL A 271 4.86 16.09 8.57
CA VAL A 271 5.58 14.82 8.49
C VAL A 271 5.10 13.90 9.60
N VAL A 272 4.70 12.68 9.25
CA VAL A 272 4.30 11.62 10.17
C VAL A 272 5.28 10.45 10.09
N THR A 273 5.55 9.76 11.20
CA THR A 273 6.32 8.51 11.15
C THR A 273 5.48 7.39 10.53
N ASP A 274 6.12 6.43 9.88
CA ASP A 274 5.52 5.11 9.77
C ASP A 274 5.31 4.49 11.16
N TRP A 275 4.38 3.51 11.26
CA TRP A 275 3.92 2.97 12.54
C TRP A 275 5.05 2.27 13.29
N PHE A 276 5.40 2.81 14.46
CA PHE A 276 6.53 2.39 15.29
C PHE A 276 7.93 2.73 14.71
N GLY A 277 8.00 3.59 13.68
CA GLY A 277 9.28 4.01 13.07
C GLY A 277 10.15 4.84 14.01
N GLY A 278 11.47 4.66 13.91
CA GLY A 278 12.45 5.36 14.76
C GLY A 278 12.46 4.92 16.22
N LYS A 279 13.31 5.57 17.03
CA LYS A 279 13.53 5.22 18.45
C LYS A 279 13.55 6.40 19.39
N ASP A 280 14.14 7.52 18.98
CA ASP A 280 14.33 8.71 19.81
C ASP A 280 13.34 9.80 19.44
N ALA A 281 12.29 9.97 20.28
CA ALA A 281 11.24 10.97 20.06
C ALA A 281 11.79 12.40 20.05
N VAL A 282 12.85 12.69 20.82
CA VAL A 282 13.49 14.03 20.84
C VAL A 282 14.20 14.27 19.50
N ALA A 283 14.97 13.29 19.02
CA ALA A 283 15.64 13.39 17.72
C ALA A 283 14.63 13.52 16.57
N GLN A 284 13.52 12.78 16.63
CA GLN A 284 12.42 12.89 15.66
C GLN A 284 11.82 14.29 15.61
N MET A 285 11.51 14.87 16.78
CA MET A 285 10.99 16.26 16.86
C MET A 285 11.99 17.26 16.27
N ILE A 286 13.28 17.15 16.63
CA ILE A 286 14.34 18.04 16.12
C ILE A 286 14.48 17.91 14.61
N ALA A 287 14.45 16.69 14.08
CA ALA A 287 14.56 16.42 12.66
C ALA A 287 13.40 16.98 11.83
N GLY A 288 12.25 17.26 12.45
CA GLY A 288 11.06 17.79 11.77
C GLY A 288 10.01 16.74 11.43
N ASN A 289 10.03 15.59 12.11
CA ASN A 289 8.87 14.72 12.22
C ASN A 289 7.87 15.38 13.14
N ASP A 290 6.66 15.65 12.68
CA ASP A 290 5.69 16.45 13.40
C ASP A 290 4.72 15.57 14.21
N MET A 291 4.55 14.29 13.82
CA MET A 291 3.64 13.36 14.50
C MET A 291 4.24 11.95 14.54
N LEU A 292 4.22 11.33 15.73
CA LEU A 292 4.75 9.99 15.99
C LEU A 292 3.60 8.98 16.08
N GLN A 293 3.46 8.11 15.08
CA GLN A 293 2.42 7.07 15.04
C GLN A 293 2.98 5.68 15.44
N PRO A 294 2.18 4.82 16.04
CA PRO A 294 0.80 4.99 16.50
C PRO A 294 0.67 5.67 17.87
N GLY A 295 1.80 6.10 18.46
CA GLY A 295 1.90 6.69 19.78
C GLY A 295 2.24 5.64 20.85
N ARG A 296 3.39 5.81 21.52
CA ARG A 296 3.84 4.98 22.64
C ARG A 296 3.94 5.84 23.88
N ALA A 297 3.60 5.30 25.06
CA ALA A 297 3.68 6.02 26.33
C ALA A 297 5.08 6.59 26.62
N ASN A 298 6.13 5.82 26.33
CA ASN A 298 7.51 6.28 26.50
C ASN A 298 7.88 7.48 25.62
N GLN A 299 7.25 7.67 24.46
CA GLN A 299 7.50 8.84 23.61
C GLN A 299 7.00 10.13 24.27
N TYR A 300 5.86 10.07 24.98
CA TYR A 300 5.35 11.18 25.77
C TYR A 300 6.36 11.58 26.86
N ASP A 301 6.85 10.62 27.66
CA ASP A 301 7.82 10.88 28.71
C ASP A 301 9.13 11.46 28.13
N MET A 302 9.61 10.93 27.02
CA MET A 302 10.82 11.42 26.34
C MET A 302 10.68 12.88 25.90
N ILE A 303 9.52 13.29 25.37
CA ILE A 303 9.27 14.67 24.94
C ILE A 303 9.20 15.61 26.16
N ILE A 304 8.45 15.22 27.20
CA ILE A 304 8.31 16.02 28.43
C ILE A 304 9.69 16.22 29.11
N GLU A 305 10.43 15.13 29.27
CA GLU A 305 11.77 15.18 29.87
C GLU A 305 12.77 15.92 28.97
N GLY A 306 12.65 15.74 27.65
CA GLY A 306 13.45 16.46 26.67
C GLY A 306 13.32 17.97 26.82
N VAL A 307 12.10 18.49 26.91
CA VAL A 307 11.84 19.92 27.13
C VAL A 307 12.33 20.37 28.51
N LYS A 308 11.96 19.65 29.58
CA LYS A 308 12.36 20.02 30.94
C LYS A 308 13.87 20.04 31.17
N SER A 309 14.60 19.18 30.48
CA SER A 309 16.08 19.11 30.56
C SER A 309 16.80 20.04 29.57
N GLY A 310 16.08 20.72 28.67
CA GLY A 310 16.66 21.56 27.62
C GLY A 310 17.28 20.78 26.45
N LYS A 311 17.07 19.46 26.34
CA LYS A 311 17.49 18.65 25.18
C LYS A 311 16.60 18.89 23.96
N LEU A 312 15.33 19.21 24.18
CA LEU A 312 14.39 19.65 23.16
C LEU A 312 13.99 21.09 23.46
N ASP A 313 14.30 22.01 22.57
CA ASP A 313 13.84 23.39 22.69
C ASP A 313 12.32 23.41 22.48
N GLU A 314 11.57 24.07 23.39
CA GLU A 314 10.12 24.15 23.31
C GLU A 314 9.65 24.85 22.02
N SER A 315 10.46 25.73 21.43
CA SER A 315 10.16 26.35 20.14
C SER A 315 10.11 25.33 18.99
N ILE A 316 10.93 24.26 19.07
CA ILE A 316 10.90 23.14 18.11
C ILE A 316 9.61 22.34 18.27
N LEU A 317 9.22 22.04 19.51
CA LEU A 317 7.95 21.37 19.79
C LEU A 317 6.76 22.24 19.30
N ASN A 318 6.79 23.54 19.56
CA ASN A 318 5.77 24.48 19.09
C ASN A 318 5.67 24.51 17.56
N ARG A 319 6.81 24.47 16.85
CA ARG A 319 6.86 24.35 15.39
C ARG A 319 6.15 23.09 14.90
N ASN A 320 6.40 21.95 15.52
CA ASN A 320 5.78 20.68 15.13
C ASN A 320 4.27 20.67 15.46
N VAL A 321 3.89 21.15 16.64
CA VAL A 321 2.49 21.37 17.03
C VAL A 321 1.76 22.25 16.02
N LYS A 322 2.37 23.36 15.58
CA LYS A 322 1.81 24.27 14.58
C LYS A 322 1.41 23.51 13.31
N ARG A 323 2.29 22.69 12.76
CA ARG A 323 2.03 21.92 11.54
C ARG A 323 0.89 20.90 11.71
N VAL A 324 0.79 20.29 12.89
CA VAL A 324 -0.35 19.40 13.20
C VAL A 324 -1.66 20.19 13.25
N LEU A 325 -1.67 21.38 13.87
CA LEU A 325 -2.86 22.24 13.92
C LEU A 325 -3.25 22.76 12.53
N GLU A 326 -2.28 23.15 11.71
CA GLU A 326 -2.52 23.59 10.33
C GLU A 326 -3.11 22.47 9.45
N LEU A 327 -2.67 21.21 9.66
CA LEU A 327 -3.31 20.05 9.03
C LEU A 327 -4.76 19.90 9.52
N ILE A 328 -5.00 19.93 10.85
CA ILE A 328 -6.33 19.76 11.43
C ILE A 328 -7.32 20.77 10.83
N LEU A 329 -6.93 22.04 10.68
CA LEU A 329 -7.76 23.10 10.09
C LEU A 329 -8.26 22.77 8.66
N GLN A 330 -7.54 21.95 7.93
CA GLN A 330 -7.89 21.56 6.55
C GLN A 330 -8.90 20.42 6.50
N THR A 331 -9.00 19.62 7.56
CA THR A 331 -9.71 18.34 7.56
C THR A 331 -11.23 18.46 7.53
N PRO A 332 -11.93 17.46 6.98
CA PRO A 332 -13.39 17.35 7.05
C PRO A 332 -13.94 17.34 8.49
N HIS A 333 -13.25 16.65 9.42
CA HIS A 333 -13.67 16.64 10.83
C HIS A 333 -13.65 18.03 11.45
N PHE A 334 -12.62 18.83 11.21
CA PHE A 334 -12.56 20.20 11.71
C PHE A 334 -13.67 21.09 11.10
N LYS A 335 -13.97 20.88 9.81
CA LYS A 335 -15.03 21.59 9.08
C LYS A 335 -16.43 21.05 9.37
N GLU A 336 -16.56 20.11 10.30
CA GLU A 336 -17.83 19.47 10.71
C GLU A 336 -18.60 18.86 9.52
N TYR A 337 -17.88 18.34 8.51
CA TYR A 337 -18.48 17.68 7.36
C TYR A 337 -19.36 16.50 7.79
N LYS A 338 -20.55 16.40 7.21
CA LYS A 338 -21.50 15.32 7.52
C LYS A 338 -21.38 14.23 6.46
N TYR A 339 -20.52 13.26 6.71
CA TYR A 339 -20.31 12.12 5.82
C TYR A 339 -21.53 11.17 5.78
N SER A 340 -21.78 10.61 4.59
CA SER A 340 -23.02 9.85 4.34
C SER A 340 -22.90 8.36 4.71
N ASN A 341 -21.70 7.81 4.82
CA ASN A 341 -21.40 6.36 4.85
C ASN A 341 -21.94 5.60 3.61
N LYS A 342 -22.14 6.29 2.49
CA LYS A 342 -22.72 5.72 1.26
C LYS A 342 -22.03 6.27 0.00
N PRO A 343 -20.73 5.99 -0.20
CA PRO A 343 -20.08 6.35 -1.45
C PRO A 343 -20.67 5.54 -2.61
N ASP A 344 -20.48 6.01 -3.87
CA ASP A 344 -20.96 5.30 -5.06
C ASP A 344 -19.99 4.17 -5.47
N LEU A 345 -19.99 3.07 -4.68
CA LEU A 345 -19.14 1.91 -4.95
C LEU A 345 -19.36 1.29 -6.34
N LYS A 346 -20.54 1.49 -6.96
CA LYS A 346 -20.82 0.96 -8.30
C LYS A 346 -20.08 1.78 -9.37
N ALA A 347 -20.08 3.10 -9.24
CA ALA A 347 -19.28 3.95 -10.12
C ALA A 347 -17.79 3.69 -9.93
N HIS A 348 -17.31 3.53 -8.69
CA HIS A 348 -15.92 3.24 -8.39
C HIS A 348 -15.47 1.87 -8.94
N ALA A 349 -16.34 0.85 -8.91
CA ALA A 349 -16.07 -0.44 -9.56
C ALA A 349 -15.89 -0.31 -11.08
N ALA A 350 -16.63 0.59 -11.73
CA ALA A 350 -16.47 0.87 -13.15
C ALA A 350 -15.10 1.52 -13.45
N VAL A 351 -14.66 2.48 -12.62
CA VAL A 351 -13.31 3.08 -12.72
C VAL A 351 -12.22 2.03 -12.48
N THR A 352 -12.43 1.12 -11.52
CA THR A 352 -11.54 -0.02 -11.27
C THR A 352 -11.39 -0.88 -12.52
N ARG A 353 -12.49 -1.25 -13.17
CA ARG A 353 -12.48 -2.08 -14.39
C ARG A 353 -11.76 -1.38 -15.54
N GLN A 354 -12.02 -0.09 -15.75
CA GLN A 354 -11.35 0.70 -16.79
C GLN A 354 -9.86 0.80 -16.55
N SER A 355 -9.45 1.22 -15.36
CA SER A 355 -8.02 1.39 -15.04
C SER A 355 -7.25 0.06 -15.10
N ALA A 356 -7.88 -1.04 -14.72
CA ALA A 356 -7.29 -2.37 -14.87
C ALA A 356 -7.06 -2.73 -16.34
N THR A 357 -8.05 -2.54 -17.22
CA THR A 357 -7.92 -2.89 -18.65
C THR A 357 -6.84 -2.06 -19.35
N GLU A 358 -6.75 -0.76 -19.06
CA GLU A 358 -5.75 0.13 -19.66
C GLU A 358 -4.31 -0.18 -19.20
N GLY A 359 -4.14 -0.68 -17.97
CA GLY A 359 -2.83 -1.01 -17.43
C GLY A 359 -2.31 -2.41 -17.77
N MET A 360 -3.14 -3.29 -18.35
CA MET A 360 -2.69 -4.62 -18.78
C MET A 360 -1.73 -4.55 -19.96
N VAL A 361 -0.69 -5.40 -19.94
CA VAL A 361 0.35 -5.42 -20.97
C VAL A 361 0.32 -6.73 -21.74
N LEU A 362 0.17 -6.66 -23.05
CA LEU A 362 0.25 -7.83 -23.93
C LEU A 362 1.72 -8.10 -24.24
N LEU A 363 2.35 -9.01 -23.47
CA LEU A 363 3.78 -9.32 -23.58
C LEU A 363 4.12 -10.14 -24.82
N LYS A 364 3.20 -10.99 -25.27
CA LYS A 364 3.38 -11.87 -26.41
C LYS A 364 2.05 -12.10 -27.11
N ASN A 365 2.03 -12.10 -28.44
CA ASN A 365 0.84 -12.38 -29.24
C ASN A 365 1.20 -12.99 -30.61
N ASN A 366 1.57 -14.25 -30.63
CA ASN A 366 1.93 -14.94 -31.87
C ASN A 366 0.69 -15.24 -32.71
N ASN A 367 0.80 -14.99 -34.03
CA ASN A 367 -0.25 -15.30 -35.00
C ASN A 367 -1.63 -14.74 -34.58
N GLU A 368 -1.64 -13.53 -34.05
CA GLU A 368 -2.88 -12.82 -33.66
C GLU A 368 -3.80 -13.68 -32.78
N THR A 369 -3.21 -14.41 -31.81
CA THR A 369 -3.96 -15.26 -30.88
C THR A 369 -5.00 -14.48 -30.08
N LEU A 370 -4.68 -13.24 -29.74
CA LEU A 370 -5.58 -12.28 -29.09
C LEU A 370 -5.80 -11.08 -30.01
N PRO A 371 -6.99 -10.45 -29.99
CA PRO A 371 -8.17 -10.89 -29.23
C PRO A 371 -8.74 -12.20 -29.74
N PHE A 372 -9.52 -12.91 -28.90
CA PHE A 372 -10.19 -14.11 -29.33
C PHE A 372 -11.06 -13.89 -30.57
N GLU A 373 -10.96 -14.79 -31.55
CA GLU A 373 -11.82 -14.78 -32.71
C GLU A 373 -13.29 -14.95 -32.30
N ARG A 374 -14.22 -14.37 -33.07
CA ARG A 374 -15.68 -14.46 -32.79
C ARG A 374 -16.22 -15.90 -32.69
N LYS A 375 -15.52 -16.87 -33.26
CA LYS A 375 -15.93 -18.30 -33.20
C LYS A 375 -15.58 -18.96 -31.88
N VAL A 376 -14.63 -18.44 -31.09
CA VAL A 376 -14.24 -18.96 -29.78
C VAL A 376 -15.43 -18.81 -28.83
N ARG A 377 -15.87 -19.93 -28.27
CA ARG A 377 -16.95 -20.00 -27.29
C ARG A 377 -16.55 -20.81 -26.06
N ASN A 378 -15.84 -21.90 -26.26
CA ASN A 378 -15.49 -22.86 -25.22
C ASN A 378 -14.04 -22.67 -24.81
N ILE A 379 -13.81 -22.43 -23.54
CA ILE A 379 -12.46 -22.20 -22.99
C ILE A 379 -12.12 -23.30 -21.99
N ALA A 380 -11.00 -23.98 -22.20
CA ALA A 380 -10.42 -24.85 -21.19
C ALA A 380 -9.63 -23.96 -20.22
N LEU A 381 -10.13 -23.83 -19.00
CA LEU A 381 -9.60 -22.90 -18.00
C LEU A 381 -8.76 -23.65 -16.96
N PHE A 382 -7.45 -23.39 -16.95
CA PHE A 382 -6.48 -24.00 -16.06
C PHE A 382 -5.82 -22.97 -15.13
N GLY A 383 -5.20 -23.49 -14.06
CA GLY A 383 -4.51 -22.70 -13.04
C GLY A 383 -5.43 -22.29 -11.89
N CYS A 384 -5.00 -22.56 -10.66
CA CYS A 384 -5.78 -22.27 -9.44
C CYS A 384 -6.22 -20.80 -9.37
N THR A 385 -5.37 -19.89 -9.83
CA THR A 385 -5.63 -18.45 -9.82
C THR A 385 -6.70 -18.01 -10.83
N SER A 386 -7.07 -18.85 -11.80
CA SER A 386 -8.24 -18.59 -12.66
C SER A 386 -9.56 -18.61 -11.90
N TYR A 387 -9.63 -19.37 -10.82
CA TYR A 387 -10.79 -19.57 -9.97
C TYR A 387 -10.75 -18.72 -8.70
N ASP A 388 -9.55 -18.50 -8.15
CA ASP A 388 -9.28 -17.69 -6.97
C ASP A 388 -8.33 -16.54 -7.32
N PHE A 389 -8.89 -15.52 -7.98
CA PHE A 389 -8.15 -14.40 -8.55
C PHE A 389 -7.60 -13.47 -7.48
N ILE A 390 -6.32 -13.07 -7.61
CA ILE A 390 -5.64 -12.19 -6.68
C ILE A 390 -5.97 -10.73 -7.03
N ALA A 391 -6.77 -10.07 -6.21
CA ALA A 391 -7.16 -8.68 -6.42
C ALA A 391 -6.01 -7.70 -6.13
N GLY A 392 -5.20 -7.99 -5.11
CA GLY A 392 -4.08 -7.14 -4.69
C GLY A 392 -3.20 -7.80 -3.64
N GLY A 393 -2.23 -7.05 -3.12
CA GLY A 393 -1.31 -7.50 -2.09
C GLY A 393 -1.91 -7.46 -0.69
N THR A 394 -1.12 -7.91 0.29
CA THR A 394 -1.50 -7.97 1.72
C THR A 394 -0.89 -6.82 2.52
N GLY A 395 -1.20 -6.73 3.81
CA GLY A 395 -0.75 -5.63 4.67
C GLY A 395 -1.66 -4.40 4.60
N SER A 396 -1.07 -3.22 4.65
CA SER A 396 -1.80 -1.94 4.55
C SER A 396 -2.50 -1.73 3.20
N GLY A 397 -2.04 -2.42 2.14
CA GLY A 397 -2.65 -2.42 0.81
C GLY A 397 -3.87 -3.34 0.63
N ASN A 398 -4.24 -4.12 1.66
CA ASN A 398 -5.40 -5.01 1.56
C ASN A 398 -6.69 -4.28 1.91
N VAL A 399 -7.61 -4.18 0.97
CA VAL A 399 -8.92 -3.50 1.11
C VAL A 399 -10.00 -4.49 1.52
N ASN A 400 -10.85 -4.10 2.47
CA ASN A 400 -12.05 -4.87 2.85
C ASN A 400 -13.16 -4.66 1.82
N ARG A 401 -13.09 -5.41 0.73
CA ARG A 401 -14.01 -5.36 -0.41
C ARG A 401 -15.18 -6.33 -0.29
N ALA A 402 -16.28 -6.01 -0.93
CA ALA A 402 -17.46 -6.87 -0.91
C ALA A 402 -17.30 -8.15 -1.75
N TYR A 403 -16.50 -8.09 -2.84
CA TYR A 403 -16.31 -9.20 -3.78
C TYR A 403 -15.01 -9.08 -4.54
N THR A 404 -14.61 -10.16 -5.19
CA THR A 404 -13.60 -10.19 -6.25
C THR A 404 -14.18 -11.01 -7.40
N VAL A 405 -14.17 -10.45 -8.61
CA VAL A 405 -14.57 -11.19 -9.82
C VAL A 405 -13.39 -12.07 -10.24
N SER A 406 -13.57 -13.39 -10.19
CA SER A 406 -12.58 -14.35 -10.69
C SER A 406 -12.52 -14.32 -12.22
N LEU A 407 -11.45 -14.88 -12.80
CA LEU A 407 -11.37 -15.01 -14.26
C LEU A 407 -12.48 -15.93 -14.79
N LEU A 408 -12.81 -16.99 -14.07
CA LEU A 408 -13.97 -17.84 -14.35
C LEU A 408 -15.27 -17.01 -14.47
N ASP A 409 -15.54 -16.16 -13.46
CA ASP A 409 -16.75 -15.33 -13.45
C ASP A 409 -16.74 -14.30 -14.57
N GLY A 410 -15.60 -13.66 -14.81
CA GLY A 410 -15.43 -12.69 -15.90
C GLY A 410 -15.72 -13.30 -17.27
N LEU A 411 -15.20 -14.49 -17.54
CA LEU A 411 -15.45 -15.24 -18.76
C LEU A 411 -16.94 -15.62 -18.90
N LYS A 412 -17.55 -16.13 -17.83
CA LYS A 412 -19.00 -16.46 -17.82
C LYS A 412 -19.86 -15.20 -18.05
N ASN A 413 -19.52 -14.09 -17.43
CA ASN A 413 -20.21 -12.81 -17.60
C ASN A 413 -20.17 -12.32 -19.07
N ALA A 414 -19.11 -12.66 -19.79
CA ALA A 414 -18.95 -12.34 -21.22
C ALA A 414 -19.57 -13.39 -22.17
N GLY A 415 -20.15 -14.46 -21.63
CA GLY A 415 -20.85 -15.52 -22.38
C GLY A 415 -19.98 -16.65 -22.88
N TYR A 416 -18.74 -16.78 -22.41
CA TYR A 416 -17.89 -17.95 -22.69
C TYR A 416 -18.36 -19.16 -21.86
N GLN A 417 -18.15 -20.35 -22.43
CA GLN A 417 -18.49 -21.61 -21.80
C GLN A 417 -17.21 -22.25 -21.21
N ILE A 418 -17.31 -22.66 -19.94
CA ILE A 418 -16.26 -23.38 -19.23
C ILE A 418 -16.80 -24.78 -18.89
N ASP A 419 -15.98 -25.80 -19.07
CA ASP A 419 -16.37 -27.19 -18.75
C ASP A 419 -16.64 -27.33 -17.24
N GLU A 420 -17.86 -27.71 -16.88
CA GLU A 420 -18.28 -27.78 -15.48
C GLU A 420 -17.56 -28.90 -14.68
N ALA A 421 -17.08 -29.96 -15.36
CA ALA A 421 -16.30 -31.01 -14.68
C ALA A 421 -14.90 -30.49 -14.32
N LEU A 422 -14.22 -29.83 -15.26
CA LEU A 422 -12.93 -29.20 -14.99
C LEU A 422 -13.02 -28.13 -13.91
N LYS A 423 -14.09 -27.33 -13.94
CA LYS A 423 -14.37 -26.35 -12.90
C LYS A 423 -14.52 -27.02 -11.52
N ALA A 424 -15.33 -28.08 -11.43
CA ALA A 424 -15.55 -28.77 -10.16
C ALA A 424 -14.24 -29.38 -9.60
N ASP A 425 -13.37 -29.94 -10.48
CA ASP A 425 -12.08 -30.47 -10.08
C ASP A 425 -11.20 -29.37 -9.45
N TYR A 426 -11.12 -28.18 -10.07
CA TYR A 426 -10.34 -27.06 -9.54
C TYR A 426 -10.94 -26.50 -8.24
N GLU A 427 -12.26 -26.28 -8.17
CA GLU A 427 -12.92 -25.76 -6.97
C GLU A 427 -12.72 -26.69 -5.76
N GLN A 428 -12.89 -28.01 -5.96
CA GLN A 428 -12.65 -29.00 -4.93
C GLN A 428 -11.18 -29.06 -4.49
N TYR A 429 -10.26 -28.99 -5.44
CA TYR A 429 -8.83 -28.99 -5.15
C TYR A 429 -8.42 -27.74 -4.35
N ILE A 430 -8.81 -26.57 -4.81
CA ILE A 430 -8.51 -25.28 -4.15
C ILE A 430 -9.08 -25.26 -2.72
N GLU A 431 -10.32 -25.73 -2.52
CA GLU A 431 -10.92 -25.82 -1.19
C GLU A 431 -10.11 -26.72 -0.26
N ALA A 432 -9.66 -27.88 -0.77
CA ALA A 432 -8.87 -28.83 0.01
C ALA A 432 -7.49 -28.27 0.38
N GLU A 433 -6.83 -27.58 -0.54
CA GLU A 433 -5.52 -26.96 -0.30
C GLU A 433 -5.61 -25.76 0.64
N ASN A 434 -6.61 -24.91 0.48
CA ASN A 434 -6.82 -23.74 1.36
C ASN A 434 -7.10 -24.16 2.82
N LYS A 435 -7.73 -25.32 3.04
CA LYS A 435 -7.89 -25.88 4.39
C LYS A 435 -6.58 -26.27 5.06
N LYS A 436 -5.54 -26.61 4.27
CA LYS A 436 -4.18 -26.90 4.78
C LYS A 436 -3.38 -25.62 5.02
N ASN A 437 -3.62 -24.61 4.21
CA ASN A 437 -2.86 -23.35 4.13
C ASN A 437 -3.47 -22.29 5.06
N THR A 438 -3.63 -22.57 6.35
CA THR A 438 -4.13 -21.59 7.32
C THR A 438 -2.99 -20.87 8.02
N LEU A 439 -3.16 -19.55 8.20
CA LEU A 439 -2.25 -18.79 9.07
C LEU A 439 -2.58 -19.06 10.53
N ASP A 440 -1.54 -19.10 11.37
CA ASP A 440 -1.71 -19.15 12.81
C ASP A 440 -2.30 -17.82 13.32
N SER A 441 -3.59 -17.82 13.62
CA SER A 441 -4.32 -16.64 14.08
C SER A 441 -3.84 -16.14 15.46
N SER A 442 -3.06 -16.93 16.18
CA SER A 442 -2.47 -16.52 17.46
C SER A 442 -1.27 -15.59 17.29
N GLN A 443 -0.66 -15.56 16.10
CA GLN A 443 0.47 -14.68 15.82
C GLN A 443 0.02 -13.23 15.63
N PRO A 444 0.70 -12.25 16.27
CA PRO A 444 0.45 -10.85 16.02
C PRO A 444 0.56 -10.52 14.53
N PHE A 445 -0.35 -9.69 14.03
CA PHE A 445 -0.38 -9.28 12.62
C PHE A 445 -0.64 -10.41 11.59
N SER A 446 -0.95 -11.65 12.00
CA SER A 446 -1.25 -12.76 11.07
C SER A 446 -2.27 -12.38 9.98
N ARG A 447 -3.30 -11.61 10.33
CA ARG A 447 -4.32 -11.11 9.40
C ARG A 447 -3.77 -10.22 8.27
N PHE A 448 -2.54 -9.73 8.39
CA PHE A 448 -1.89 -8.90 7.39
C PHE A 448 -0.90 -9.67 6.53
N MET A 449 -0.57 -10.89 6.92
CA MET A 449 0.40 -11.73 6.22
C MET A 449 -0.21 -12.38 4.98
N PRO A 450 0.59 -12.61 3.93
CA PRO A 450 0.12 -13.40 2.79
C PRO A 450 -0.18 -14.83 3.22
N VAL A 451 -1.37 -15.32 2.86
CA VAL A 451 -1.73 -16.74 3.03
C VAL A 451 -1.04 -17.53 1.93
N PRO A 452 -0.37 -18.67 2.25
CA PRO A 452 0.17 -19.56 1.24
C PRO A 452 -0.93 -20.00 0.26
N ARG A 453 -0.61 -19.99 -1.03
CA ARG A 453 -1.57 -20.40 -2.06
C ARG A 453 -1.44 -21.89 -2.36
N PRO A 454 -2.52 -22.51 -2.90
CA PRO A 454 -2.45 -23.86 -3.44
C PRO A 454 -1.33 -24.01 -4.47
N THR A 455 -0.63 -25.13 -4.46
CA THR A 455 0.21 -25.54 -5.59
C THR A 455 -0.68 -25.80 -6.82
N GLU A 456 -0.11 -25.81 -8.02
CA GLU A 456 -0.93 -26.00 -9.22
C GLU A 456 -1.44 -27.44 -9.38
N LEU A 457 -2.70 -27.58 -9.78
CA LEU A 457 -3.30 -28.87 -10.11
C LEU A 457 -2.80 -29.34 -11.48
N ILE A 458 -2.13 -30.48 -11.52
CA ILE A 458 -1.67 -31.09 -12.77
C ILE A 458 -2.79 -31.96 -13.35
N PRO A 459 -3.37 -31.57 -14.52
CA PRO A 459 -4.43 -32.35 -15.13
C PRO A 459 -3.92 -33.71 -15.66
N THR A 460 -4.72 -34.77 -15.48
CA THR A 460 -4.39 -36.07 -16.05
C THR A 460 -4.47 -36.04 -17.58
N THR A 461 -3.82 -37.00 -18.24
CA THR A 461 -3.90 -37.16 -19.71
C THR A 461 -5.35 -37.30 -20.21
N LYS A 462 -6.22 -37.97 -19.42
CA LYS A 462 -7.65 -38.09 -19.72
C LYS A 462 -8.33 -36.72 -19.72
N VAL A 463 -8.16 -35.94 -18.67
CA VAL A 463 -8.73 -34.59 -18.57
C VAL A 463 -8.24 -33.70 -19.73
N LEU A 464 -6.94 -33.74 -20.04
CA LEU A 464 -6.38 -32.97 -21.17
C LEU A 464 -7.02 -33.39 -22.52
N SER A 465 -7.19 -34.69 -22.77
CA SER A 465 -7.81 -35.20 -24.01
C SER A 465 -9.27 -34.76 -24.12
N GLU A 466 -10.03 -34.79 -23.01
CA GLU A 466 -11.42 -34.33 -22.96
C GLU A 466 -11.51 -32.81 -23.20
N GLN A 467 -10.64 -32.03 -22.59
CA GLN A 467 -10.62 -30.59 -22.76
C GLN A 467 -10.20 -30.17 -24.19
N VAL A 468 -9.21 -30.86 -24.76
CA VAL A 468 -8.82 -30.65 -26.17
C VAL A 468 -9.99 -30.94 -27.11
N ALA A 469 -10.81 -31.94 -26.83
CA ALA A 469 -11.96 -32.25 -27.68
C ALA A 469 -13.08 -31.21 -27.59
N LYS A 470 -13.30 -30.60 -26.42
CA LYS A 470 -14.42 -29.71 -26.15
C LYS A 470 -14.10 -28.22 -26.37
N ALA A 471 -12.90 -27.77 -26.01
CA ALA A 471 -12.57 -26.35 -25.98
C ALA A 471 -11.96 -25.85 -27.28
N ASP A 472 -12.14 -24.57 -27.58
CA ASP A 472 -11.56 -23.87 -28.72
C ASP A 472 -10.13 -23.39 -28.43
N VAL A 473 -9.86 -23.02 -27.18
CA VAL A 473 -8.59 -22.46 -26.70
C VAL A 473 -8.34 -22.88 -25.25
N ALA A 474 -7.07 -22.99 -24.86
CA ALA A 474 -6.67 -23.13 -23.46
C ALA A 474 -6.23 -21.79 -22.87
N LEU A 475 -6.65 -21.53 -21.64
CA LEU A 475 -6.25 -20.40 -20.83
C LEU A 475 -5.62 -20.89 -19.53
N VAL A 476 -4.40 -20.45 -19.22
CA VAL A 476 -3.67 -20.82 -18.00
C VAL A 476 -3.36 -19.53 -17.22
N THR A 477 -3.77 -19.44 -15.96
CA THR A 477 -3.44 -18.31 -15.12
C THR A 477 -2.36 -18.68 -14.10
N LEU A 478 -1.28 -17.91 -14.07
CA LEU A 478 -0.21 -18.04 -13.09
C LEU A 478 -0.32 -16.88 -12.08
N GLY A 479 -0.31 -17.17 -10.79
CA GLY A 479 -0.50 -16.19 -9.73
C GLY A 479 0.69 -16.05 -8.78
N ARG A 480 0.93 -14.82 -8.31
CA ARG A 480 1.87 -14.54 -7.21
C ARG A 480 1.25 -13.54 -6.26
N THR A 481 1.25 -13.87 -4.97
CA THR A 481 0.95 -12.91 -3.91
C THR A 481 2.19 -12.07 -3.60
N SER A 482 1.95 -10.84 -3.17
CA SER A 482 2.96 -9.94 -2.63
C SER A 482 2.37 -9.27 -1.41
N GLY A 483 3.19 -8.76 -0.51
CA GLY A 483 2.66 -8.15 0.70
C GLY A 483 3.68 -7.43 1.52
N GLU A 484 3.16 -6.62 2.43
CA GLU A 484 3.89 -6.00 3.50
C GLU A 484 4.36 -7.05 4.53
N PHE A 485 5.37 -6.73 5.29
CA PHE A 485 6.06 -7.51 6.32
C PHE A 485 7.04 -8.57 5.80
N VAL A 486 7.00 -8.88 4.51
CA VAL A 486 7.78 -9.99 3.98
C VAL A 486 8.21 -9.76 2.55
N ASP A 487 9.50 -10.01 2.28
CA ASP A 487 10.00 -10.11 0.92
C ASP A 487 9.60 -11.45 0.28
N ARG A 488 9.56 -11.49 -1.04
CA ARG A 488 9.36 -12.70 -1.82
C ARG A 488 10.61 -13.59 -1.73
N ASN A 489 10.42 -14.90 -1.78
CA ASN A 489 11.53 -15.86 -1.89
C ASN A 489 12.00 -15.96 -3.36
N VAL A 490 13.19 -16.53 -3.56
CA VAL A 490 13.70 -16.84 -4.90
C VAL A 490 12.73 -17.73 -5.67
N SER A 491 12.13 -18.72 -5.00
CA SER A 491 11.12 -19.60 -5.58
C SER A 491 9.85 -18.88 -6.05
N ASP A 492 9.53 -17.69 -5.52
CA ASP A 492 8.40 -16.89 -5.99
C ASP A 492 8.72 -16.16 -7.31
N PHE A 493 10.00 -15.97 -7.63
CA PHE A 493 10.43 -15.39 -8.90
C PHE A 493 10.42 -16.42 -10.04
N GLU A 494 10.71 -17.66 -9.76
CA GLU A 494 10.73 -18.76 -10.72
C GLU A 494 9.34 -19.45 -10.82
N LEU A 495 9.11 -20.25 -11.87
CA LEU A 495 7.98 -21.15 -11.89
C LEU A 495 8.29 -22.37 -11.02
N SER A 496 7.28 -22.83 -10.26
CA SER A 496 7.38 -24.12 -9.58
C SER A 496 7.40 -25.27 -10.60
N GLU A 497 7.80 -26.46 -10.14
CA GLU A 497 7.79 -27.66 -10.99
C GLU A 497 6.38 -27.96 -11.51
N GLU A 498 5.35 -27.79 -10.66
CA GLU A 498 3.96 -28.03 -11.00
C GLU A 498 3.44 -27.00 -12.02
N GLU A 499 3.76 -25.72 -11.86
CA GLU A 499 3.40 -24.69 -12.84
C GLU A 499 4.02 -24.94 -14.19
N LEU A 500 5.31 -25.29 -14.21
CA LEU A 500 6.01 -25.60 -15.44
C LEU A 500 5.47 -26.88 -16.11
N GLN A 501 5.13 -27.90 -15.31
CA GLN A 501 4.54 -29.14 -15.81
C GLN A 501 3.13 -28.89 -16.35
N LEU A 502 2.29 -28.13 -15.64
CA LEU A 502 0.96 -27.71 -16.10
C LEU A 502 1.07 -27.02 -17.47
N LEU A 503 1.90 -26.01 -17.57
CA LEU A 503 2.05 -25.23 -18.79
C LEU A 503 2.58 -26.07 -19.95
N LYS A 504 3.57 -26.95 -19.72
CA LYS A 504 4.09 -27.87 -20.74
C LYS A 504 3.02 -28.84 -21.22
N SER A 505 2.31 -29.51 -20.31
CA SER A 505 1.31 -30.53 -20.68
C SER A 505 0.11 -29.94 -21.41
N VAL A 506 -0.38 -28.77 -20.97
CA VAL A 506 -1.47 -28.05 -21.65
C VAL A 506 -1.01 -27.58 -23.04
N SER A 507 0.16 -26.94 -23.14
CA SER A 507 0.68 -26.45 -24.42
C SER A 507 0.89 -27.60 -25.41
N GLN A 508 1.49 -28.70 -24.98
CA GLN A 508 1.70 -29.86 -25.83
C GLN A 508 0.39 -30.48 -26.36
N ALA A 509 -0.61 -30.64 -25.48
CA ALA A 509 -1.89 -31.24 -25.84
C ALA A 509 -2.69 -30.37 -26.81
N PHE A 510 -2.79 -29.06 -26.55
CA PHE A 510 -3.56 -28.14 -27.40
C PHE A 510 -2.86 -27.87 -28.74
N HIS A 511 -1.54 -27.70 -28.77
CA HIS A 511 -0.79 -27.51 -30.00
C HIS A 511 -0.84 -28.75 -30.91
N ALA A 512 -0.81 -29.96 -30.35
CA ALA A 512 -0.98 -31.19 -31.13
C ALA A 512 -2.33 -31.25 -31.86
N ALA A 513 -3.33 -30.57 -31.35
CA ALA A 513 -4.65 -30.43 -31.98
C ALA A 513 -4.80 -29.14 -32.80
N GLY A 514 -3.74 -28.38 -33.01
CA GLY A 514 -3.76 -27.09 -33.72
C GLY A 514 -4.50 -25.96 -33.00
N LYS A 515 -4.67 -26.08 -31.69
CA LYS A 515 -5.36 -25.10 -30.84
C LYS A 515 -4.35 -24.23 -30.09
N LYS A 516 -4.81 -23.03 -29.70
CA LYS A 516 -3.99 -21.99 -29.06
C LYS A 516 -3.97 -22.11 -27.55
N VAL A 517 -2.89 -21.60 -26.96
CA VAL A 517 -2.71 -21.50 -25.50
C VAL A 517 -2.36 -20.06 -25.12
N VAL A 518 -3.12 -19.50 -24.18
CA VAL A 518 -2.91 -18.16 -23.63
C VAL A 518 -2.54 -18.26 -22.16
N VAL A 519 -1.54 -17.51 -21.74
CA VAL A 519 -1.17 -17.35 -20.32
C VAL A 519 -1.60 -15.97 -19.83
N VAL A 520 -2.23 -15.94 -18.67
CA VAL A 520 -2.54 -14.72 -17.91
C VAL A 520 -1.65 -14.69 -16.68
N LEU A 521 -0.92 -13.59 -16.49
CA LEU A 521 -0.10 -13.36 -15.31
C LEU A 521 -0.84 -12.47 -14.31
N ASN A 522 -1.34 -13.08 -13.23
CA ASN A 522 -1.98 -12.37 -12.11
C ASN A 522 -0.99 -12.24 -10.95
N ILE A 523 -0.04 -11.33 -11.09
CA ILE A 523 1.15 -11.19 -10.24
C ILE A 523 1.30 -9.79 -9.68
N GLY A 524 1.85 -9.66 -8.46
CA GLY A 524 2.14 -8.37 -7.82
C GLY A 524 3.57 -7.86 -8.04
N GLY A 525 4.41 -8.61 -8.75
CA GLY A 525 5.79 -8.27 -9.10
C GLY A 525 6.28 -9.22 -10.19
N VAL A 526 7.37 -8.86 -10.87
CA VAL A 526 7.89 -9.63 -12.01
C VAL A 526 8.33 -11.04 -11.62
N ILE A 527 8.22 -11.95 -12.58
CA ILE A 527 8.67 -13.33 -12.50
C ILE A 527 9.59 -13.66 -13.69
N GLU A 528 10.32 -14.77 -13.59
CA GLU A 528 11.12 -15.30 -14.68
C GLU A 528 10.19 -15.72 -15.83
N THR A 529 10.57 -15.38 -17.07
CA THR A 529 9.82 -15.77 -18.27
C THR A 529 10.66 -16.52 -19.29
N ALA A 530 11.98 -16.50 -19.17
CA ALA A 530 12.90 -17.03 -20.18
C ALA A 530 12.77 -18.54 -20.37
N SER A 531 12.47 -19.30 -19.30
CA SER A 531 12.37 -20.77 -19.36
C SER A 531 11.09 -21.27 -20.04
N TRP A 532 10.00 -20.48 -20.02
CA TRP A 532 8.67 -20.94 -20.43
C TRP A 532 7.97 -20.07 -21.49
N LYS A 533 8.40 -18.83 -21.73
CA LYS A 533 7.71 -17.89 -22.65
C LYS A 533 7.50 -18.41 -24.08
N LYS A 534 8.22 -19.48 -24.48
CA LYS A 534 8.05 -20.13 -25.79
C LYS A 534 6.86 -21.08 -25.85
N LEU A 535 6.35 -21.53 -24.69
CA LEU A 535 5.27 -22.52 -24.62
C LEU A 535 3.90 -21.95 -25.06
N PRO A 536 3.38 -20.84 -24.51
CA PRO A 536 2.08 -20.31 -24.93
C PRO A 536 2.18 -19.51 -26.24
N ASP A 537 1.04 -19.32 -26.92
CA ASP A 537 0.93 -18.46 -28.10
C ASP A 537 0.83 -16.97 -27.72
N ALA A 538 0.14 -16.66 -26.62
CA ALA A 538 0.03 -15.28 -26.10
C ALA A 538 0.26 -15.24 -24.58
N ILE A 539 0.77 -14.11 -24.11
CA ILE A 539 0.99 -13.83 -22.68
C ILE A 539 0.41 -12.44 -22.37
N LEU A 540 -0.58 -12.40 -21.50
CA LEU A 540 -1.19 -11.17 -21.00
C LEU A 540 -0.77 -10.95 -19.54
N LEU A 541 -0.07 -9.87 -19.27
CA LEU A 541 0.25 -9.42 -17.91
C LEU A 541 -0.93 -8.60 -17.38
N ALA A 542 -1.69 -9.20 -16.48
CA ALA A 542 -2.85 -8.58 -15.85
C ALA A 542 -2.49 -7.86 -14.54
N TRP A 543 -1.27 -8.07 -14.02
CA TRP A 543 -0.90 -7.66 -12.67
C TRP A 543 -1.95 -8.12 -11.63
N GLN A 544 -2.18 -7.35 -10.56
CA GLN A 544 -3.28 -7.55 -9.62
C GLN A 544 -4.31 -6.42 -9.84
N ALA A 545 -5.41 -6.79 -10.45
CA ALA A 545 -6.30 -5.87 -11.15
C ALA A 545 -7.50 -5.36 -10.31
N GLY A 546 -7.41 -5.45 -8.97
CA GLY A 546 -8.48 -5.05 -8.08
C GLY A 546 -9.69 -5.98 -8.11
N GLN A 547 -10.80 -5.54 -7.54
CA GLN A 547 -12.01 -6.38 -7.38
C GLN A 547 -12.69 -6.76 -8.69
N GLU A 548 -12.48 -6.01 -9.78
CA GLU A 548 -13.06 -6.25 -11.11
C GLU A 548 -12.13 -7.06 -12.04
N GLY A 549 -11.07 -7.66 -11.49
CA GLY A 549 -9.97 -8.25 -12.26
C GLY A 549 -10.40 -9.24 -13.33
N GLY A 550 -11.27 -10.19 -13.03
CA GLY A 550 -11.73 -11.18 -14.02
C GLY A 550 -12.53 -10.57 -15.17
N ASN A 551 -13.37 -9.58 -14.90
CA ASN A 551 -14.07 -8.82 -15.94
C ASN A 551 -13.08 -8.04 -16.81
N SER A 552 -12.10 -7.39 -16.19
CA SER A 552 -11.09 -6.58 -16.89
C SER A 552 -10.22 -7.42 -17.81
N VAL A 553 -9.73 -8.58 -17.33
CA VAL A 553 -8.97 -9.53 -18.16
C VAL A 553 -9.82 -10.00 -19.35
N THR A 554 -11.07 -10.34 -19.10
CA THR A 554 -11.98 -10.81 -20.16
C THR A 554 -12.27 -9.74 -21.21
N ASP A 555 -12.40 -8.48 -20.82
CA ASP A 555 -12.59 -7.35 -21.77
C ASP A 555 -11.40 -7.24 -22.73
N VAL A 556 -10.16 -7.49 -22.24
CA VAL A 556 -8.97 -7.52 -23.10
C VAL A 556 -8.92 -8.78 -23.96
N LEU A 557 -9.15 -9.96 -23.38
CA LEU A 557 -9.12 -11.23 -24.13
C LEU A 557 -10.14 -11.26 -25.28
N SER A 558 -11.32 -10.70 -25.07
CA SER A 558 -12.41 -10.64 -26.05
C SER A 558 -12.23 -9.55 -27.11
N GLY A 559 -11.27 -8.64 -26.92
CA GLY A 559 -11.09 -7.48 -27.81
C GLY A 559 -12.10 -6.37 -27.60
N LYS A 560 -12.88 -6.40 -26.53
CA LYS A 560 -13.76 -5.28 -26.16
C LYS A 560 -12.95 -4.03 -25.82
N VAL A 561 -11.77 -4.22 -25.21
CA VAL A 561 -10.77 -3.19 -24.93
C VAL A 561 -9.42 -3.65 -25.47
N SER A 562 -8.71 -2.76 -26.17
CA SER A 562 -7.34 -3.03 -26.60
C SER A 562 -6.37 -2.82 -25.44
N PRO A 563 -5.47 -3.78 -25.15
CA PRO A 563 -4.47 -3.59 -24.10
C PRO A 563 -3.53 -2.45 -24.51
N SER A 564 -3.40 -1.45 -23.66
CA SER A 564 -2.57 -0.26 -23.91
C SER A 564 -1.45 -0.06 -22.91
N GLY A 565 -1.40 -0.90 -21.89
CA GLY A 565 -0.41 -0.85 -20.82
C GLY A 565 1.02 -1.00 -21.32
N LYS A 566 1.96 -0.39 -20.58
CA LYS A 566 3.40 -0.44 -20.81
C LYS A 566 4.10 -0.87 -19.56
N LEU A 567 5.21 -1.60 -19.71
CA LEU A 567 5.99 -2.05 -18.56
C LEU A 567 6.54 -0.85 -17.77
N THR A 568 6.45 -0.94 -16.46
CA THR A 568 6.99 0.01 -15.49
C THR A 568 8.21 -0.51 -14.77
N MET A 569 8.53 -1.79 -14.98
CA MET A 569 9.75 -2.43 -14.49
C MET A 569 10.22 -3.52 -15.47
N THR A 570 11.50 -3.77 -15.45
CA THR A 570 12.16 -4.77 -16.29
C THR A 570 11.83 -6.19 -15.84
N PHE A 571 11.57 -7.09 -16.79
CA PHE A 571 11.52 -8.55 -16.56
C PHE A 571 12.88 -9.16 -16.85
N PRO A 572 13.70 -9.49 -15.86
CA PRO A 572 15.02 -10.08 -16.08
C PRO A 572 14.89 -11.56 -16.47
N ASN A 573 15.83 -12.08 -17.27
CA ASN A 573 15.83 -13.49 -17.62
C ASN A 573 16.14 -14.40 -16.42
N LYS A 574 16.99 -13.92 -15.51
CA LYS A 574 17.32 -14.60 -14.24
C LYS A 574 17.34 -13.55 -13.13
N LEU A 575 17.02 -13.95 -11.92
CA LEU A 575 17.07 -13.07 -10.76
C LEU A 575 18.47 -12.45 -10.57
N MET A 576 19.52 -13.23 -10.78
CA MET A 576 20.91 -12.78 -10.63
C MET A 576 21.40 -11.85 -11.77
N ASP A 577 20.61 -11.64 -12.82
CA ASP A 577 20.89 -10.62 -13.82
C ASP A 577 20.57 -9.21 -13.31
N VAL A 578 19.81 -9.08 -12.21
CA VAL A 578 19.48 -7.79 -11.60
C VAL A 578 20.64 -7.33 -10.72
N ALA A 579 21.15 -6.12 -10.97
CA ALA A 579 22.32 -5.60 -10.25
C ALA A 579 22.16 -5.64 -8.73
N SER A 580 20.98 -5.31 -8.21
CA SER A 580 20.69 -5.30 -6.77
C SER A 580 20.59 -6.70 -6.14
N SER A 581 20.57 -7.78 -6.93
CA SER A 581 20.36 -9.13 -6.38
C SER A 581 21.52 -9.62 -5.50
N THR A 582 22.74 -9.18 -5.77
CA THR A 582 23.91 -9.51 -4.93
C THR A 582 23.86 -8.84 -3.56
N ASN A 583 23.09 -7.76 -3.44
CA ASN A 583 22.99 -6.91 -2.25
C ASN A 583 21.60 -6.95 -1.60
N PHE A 584 20.71 -7.84 -2.05
CA PHE A 584 19.39 -8.04 -1.46
C PHE A 584 19.41 -9.19 -0.45
N PRO A 585 18.67 -9.15 0.68
CA PRO A 585 18.63 -10.21 1.68
C PRO A 585 17.75 -11.39 1.20
N MET A 586 18.26 -12.18 0.25
CA MET A 586 17.54 -13.31 -0.34
C MET A 586 17.28 -14.41 0.68
N ASP A 587 16.09 -15.01 0.62
CA ASP A 587 15.66 -16.16 1.41
C ASP A 587 15.92 -16.02 2.92
N ALA A 588 15.95 -14.80 3.42
CA ALA A 588 16.22 -14.51 4.83
C ALA A 588 15.20 -15.17 5.77
N ARG A 589 14.01 -15.53 5.28
CA ARG A 589 13.00 -16.27 6.04
C ARG A 589 13.36 -17.73 6.29
N ALA A 590 13.96 -18.39 5.32
CA ALA A 590 14.39 -19.79 5.47
C ALA A 590 15.45 -19.95 6.58
N ASN A 591 16.02 -18.83 7.00
CA ASN A 591 17.10 -18.75 7.99
C ASN A 591 16.67 -18.00 9.26
N THR A 592 15.46 -18.20 9.78
CA THR A 592 14.89 -17.48 10.92
C THR A 592 15.65 -17.62 12.24
N ASP A 593 16.56 -18.59 12.36
CA ASP A 593 17.37 -18.82 13.58
C ASP A 593 18.67 -18.00 13.66
N VAL A 594 18.79 -16.97 12.87
CA VAL A 594 20.06 -16.41 12.47
C VAL A 594 20.50 -15.17 13.24
N ARG A 595 19.74 -14.72 14.25
CA ARG A 595 20.23 -13.65 15.12
C ARG A 595 21.13 -14.24 16.20
N ASN A 596 22.40 -13.91 16.15
CA ASN A 596 23.28 -14.16 17.28
C ASN A 596 22.67 -13.49 18.52
N LYS A 597 22.31 -14.29 19.54
CA LYS A 597 21.65 -13.82 20.76
C LYS A 597 22.48 -12.80 21.54
N GLU A 598 23.81 -12.83 21.39
CA GLU A 598 24.74 -11.94 22.06
C GLU A 598 25.00 -10.64 21.29
N ASP A 599 25.15 -10.70 19.97
CA ASP A 599 25.50 -9.55 19.10
C ASP A 599 24.27 -8.87 18.47
N LYS A 600 23.09 -9.50 18.51
CA LYS A 600 21.84 -9.05 17.86
C LYS A 600 21.94 -8.82 16.33
N ARG A 601 23.07 -9.14 15.72
CA ARG A 601 23.28 -9.05 14.28
C ARG A 601 22.85 -10.33 13.59
N SER A 602 22.31 -10.18 12.38
CA SER A 602 21.98 -11.34 11.55
C SER A 602 23.23 -11.94 10.94
N SER A 603 23.31 -13.26 10.89
CA SER A 603 24.33 -13.97 10.10
C SER A 603 23.97 -14.03 8.61
N VAL A 604 22.73 -13.65 8.26
CA VAL A 604 22.31 -13.53 6.85
C VAL A 604 22.86 -12.23 6.28
N LYS A 605 23.48 -12.32 5.12
CA LYS A 605 24.02 -11.17 4.39
C LYS A 605 22.90 -10.17 4.07
N ASN A 606 23.21 -8.89 4.15
CA ASN A 606 22.34 -7.78 3.74
C ASN A 606 21.04 -7.59 4.59
N VAL A 607 20.94 -8.22 5.76
CA VAL A 607 19.79 -8.07 6.65
C VAL A 607 19.89 -6.80 7.50
N ASP A 608 21.04 -6.59 8.17
CA ASP A 608 21.23 -5.45 9.07
C ASP A 608 21.64 -4.17 8.33
N TYR A 609 22.29 -4.32 7.19
CA TYR A 609 22.57 -3.24 6.25
C TYR A 609 22.56 -3.75 4.82
N THR A 610 22.26 -2.85 3.89
CA THR A 610 22.23 -3.16 2.46
C THR A 610 23.02 -2.09 1.72
N ASP A 611 24.12 -2.50 1.07
CA ASP A 611 24.91 -1.61 0.22
C ASP A 611 24.25 -1.49 -1.16
N TYR A 612 23.92 -0.27 -1.58
CA TYR A 612 23.31 0.03 -2.87
C TYR A 612 24.41 0.23 -3.94
N GLU A 613 25.17 -0.85 -4.17
CA GLU A 613 26.36 -0.83 -5.06
C GLU A 613 26.01 -0.54 -6.52
N GLU A 614 24.78 -0.85 -6.95
CA GLU A 614 24.28 -0.56 -8.28
C GLU A 614 24.14 0.95 -8.56
N ASP A 615 24.19 1.78 -7.51
CA ASP A 615 24.13 3.23 -7.57
C ASP A 615 22.89 3.71 -8.37
N ILE A 616 23.08 4.48 -9.45
CA ILE A 616 21.98 4.95 -10.33
C ILE A 616 21.51 3.89 -11.33
N PHE A 617 22.20 2.76 -11.42
CA PHE A 617 21.91 1.70 -12.40
C PHE A 617 20.86 0.72 -11.88
N VAL A 618 19.64 1.21 -11.70
CA VAL A 618 18.46 0.42 -11.28
C VAL A 618 17.60 0.10 -12.50
N GLY A 619 17.10 -1.14 -12.59
CA GLY A 619 16.17 -1.58 -13.62
C GLY A 619 16.71 -1.36 -15.03
N TYR A 620 15.92 -0.76 -15.92
CA TYR A 620 16.28 -0.56 -17.32
C TYR A 620 17.58 0.26 -17.49
N ARG A 621 17.94 1.14 -16.56
CA ARG A 621 19.19 1.91 -16.61
C ARG A 621 20.41 0.99 -16.59
N TYR A 622 20.35 -0.08 -15.79
CA TYR A 622 21.38 -1.11 -15.76
C TYR A 622 21.40 -1.92 -17.06
N PHE A 623 20.27 -2.47 -17.45
CA PHE A 623 20.17 -3.34 -18.62
C PHE A 623 20.49 -2.60 -19.93
N ALA A 624 20.08 -1.35 -20.07
CA ALA A 624 20.40 -0.54 -21.25
C ALA A 624 21.88 -0.13 -21.34
N SER A 625 22.58 -0.03 -20.20
CA SER A 625 24.02 0.29 -20.17
C SER A 625 24.90 -0.90 -20.52
N LEU A 626 24.39 -2.13 -20.33
CA LEU A 626 25.06 -3.37 -20.72
C LEU A 626 24.69 -3.71 -22.17
N THR A 627 25.51 -3.34 -23.13
CA THR A 627 25.33 -3.61 -24.57
C THR A 627 25.09 -5.08 -24.95
N ALA A 628 25.11 -6.03 -24.01
CA ALA A 628 25.03 -7.46 -24.22
C ALA A 628 23.69 -8.11 -23.81
N TYR A 629 22.75 -7.42 -23.15
CA TYR A 629 21.53 -8.03 -22.61
C TYR A 629 20.28 -7.25 -22.97
N PHE A 630 19.95 -7.18 -24.25
CA PHE A 630 18.60 -6.78 -24.65
C PHE A 630 17.62 -7.89 -24.28
N ILE A 631 16.71 -7.59 -23.38
CA ILE A 631 15.58 -8.45 -23.08
C ILE A 631 14.61 -8.33 -24.25
N ASN A 632 14.71 -9.25 -25.20
CA ASN A 632 13.65 -9.46 -26.17
C ASN A 632 12.54 -10.29 -25.51
N ILE A 633 11.52 -9.62 -24.97
CA ILE A 633 10.24 -10.23 -24.62
C ILE A 633 9.44 -10.40 -25.92
#